data_40103fa07b92f1c97aa48153d053e13f
#
_entry.id   40103fa07b92f1c97aa48153d053e13f
#
_cell.length_a   1.000
_cell.length_b   1.000
_cell.length_c   1.000
_cell.angle_alpha   90.00
_cell.angle_beta   90.00
_cell.angle_gamma   90.00
#
_symmetry.space_group_name_H-M   'P 1'
#
loop_
_entity.id
_entity.type
_entity.pdbx_description
1 polymer ?
#
loop_
_entity_poly.entity_id
_entity_poly.type
_entity_poly.pdbx_seq_one_letter_code
_entity_poly.pdbx_strand_id
1 'polypeptide(L)'
;MPTSTPAFLRACAILLSVATAMTGCGGTRPDAPAPAAAGTPAARPATDRIRFATFNTSLFSDDAGGLVARLRGDDAAARKIAATIQHVRPDVLLLNEFDHDDAGEAAALFVGRYLGEGQHGQPAIAYPYVYSAPVNTGVPSGLDLDRDGTTAGAGRARGNDAWGYGMHPGQYGMLVLSRFPIDADAVRSFRQLRWSTMPGALAPLDPATMTPHYPADVWAQLRLSSKSHWDLPIDTPIGRIHLLAAHPTPPAFDGVEKRNVLRNHDEIRLWADYLDDAPSDAAWLCDDAGRCGGLADAERFVIAGDYNADPRDGRSLPGAIAQLLEHPRVQRLAPPRSAGAAAAATAATDAFAAHDTAQFGRENLRVDYVLPSLGLPVRDSGVFWPRAGEPGADWLDATDHHLVWIDLAVE
;
A
#
# COMPACT_ATOMS: atom_id res chain seq x y z
N MET A 1 -53.35 -21.91 33.46
CA MET A 1 -54.73 -21.91 32.85
C MET A 1 -54.98 -20.49 32.33
N PRO A 2 -55.55 -20.26 31.15
CA PRO A 2 -55.37 -20.96 29.87
C PRO A 2 -54.73 -20.02 28.84
N THR A 3 -53.93 -20.55 27.94
CA THR A 3 -54.13 -20.79 26.50
C THR A 3 -54.87 -19.72 25.67
N SER A 4 -54.15 -19.17 24.66
CA SER A 4 -54.74 -19.03 23.32
C SER A 4 -53.68 -18.65 22.29
N THR A 5 -53.46 -19.56 21.34
CA THR A 5 -52.93 -19.33 19.98
C THR A 5 -54.08 -18.90 19.07
N PRO A 6 -53.87 -18.16 18.01
CA PRO A 6 -54.40 -18.55 16.72
C PRO A 6 -53.37 -18.36 15.58
N ALA A 7 -53.21 -19.34 14.76
CA ALA A 7 -53.95 -19.71 13.55
C ALA A 7 -53.46 -19.01 12.26
N PHE A 8 -52.90 -19.86 11.40
CA PHE A 8 -52.52 -19.64 9.98
C PHE A 8 -53.66 -19.13 9.11
N LEU A 9 -53.32 -18.22 8.18
CA LEU A 9 -54.12 -18.04 6.97
C LEU A 9 -53.19 -18.09 5.74
N ARG A 10 -53.41 -19.13 4.93
CA ARG A 10 -52.90 -19.25 3.55
C ARG A 10 -53.82 -18.46 2.64
N ALA A 11 -53.24 -17.67 1.73
CA ALA A 11 -53.99 -17.11 0.61
C ALA A 11 -53.37 -17.61 -0.70
N CYS A 12 -54.24 -18.25 -1.50
CA CYS A 12 -53.95 -18.76 -2.85
C CYS A 12 -53.81 -17.61 -3.85
N ALA A 13 -52.81 -17.74 -4.74
CA ALA A 13 -52.67 -16.92 -5.92
C ALA A 13 -53.53 -17.48 -7.06
N ILE A 14 -54.33 -16.63 -7.69
CA ILE A 14 -55.06 -16.89 -8.95
C ILE A 14 -54.31 -16.17 -10.06
N LEU A 15 -53.79 -16.94 -11.00
CA LEU A 15 -53.24 -16.47 -12.27
C LEU A 15 -54.43 -16.12 -13.21
N LEU A 16 -54.45 -14.88 -13.70
CA LEU A 16 -55.31 -14.50 -14.83
C LEU A 16 -54.41 -14.04 -15.97
N SER A 17 -54.39 -14.88 -17.01
CA SER A 17 -53.72 -14.56 -18.29
C SER A 17 -54.69 -13.70 -19.14
N VAL A 18 -54.28 -12.50 -19.53
CA VAL A 18 -54.91 -11.70 -20.57
C VAL A 18 -53.93 -11.55 -21.74
N ALA A 19 -54.22 -12.21 -22.82
CA ALA A 19 -53.57 -12.03 -24.10
C ALA A 19 -54.19 -10.84 -24.81
N THR A 20 -53.41 -9.81 -25.06
CA THR A 20 -53.83 -8.70 -25.96
C THR A 20 -52.86 -8.69 -27.13
N ALA A 21 -53.37 -9.05 -28.31
CA ALA A 21 -52.71 -8.90 -29.58
C ALA A 21 -52.71 -7.39 -29.98
N MET A 22 -51.57 -6.82 -30.22
CA MET A 22 -51.42 -5.54 -30.91
C MET A 22 -50.56 -5.72 -32.15
N THR A 23 -51.18 -5.45 -33.25
CA THR A 23 -50.64 -5.37 -34.63
C THR A 23 -49.57 -4.29 -34.74
N GLY A 24 -48.52 -4.59 -35.49
CA GLY A 24 -47.32 -3.80 -35.65
C GLY A 24 -47.49 -2.51 -36.46
N CYS A 25 -46.62 -1.57 -36.14
CA CYS A 25 -46.10 -0.59 -37.08
C CYS A 25 -44.58 -0.64 -37.02
N GLY A 26 -43.98 -1.04 -38.15
CA GLY A 26 -42.53 -1.09 -38.31
C GLY A 26 -41.95 0.34 -38.34
N GLY A 27 -41.23 0.66 -37.26
CA GLY A 27 -40.33 1.78 -37.23
C GLY A 27 -38.90 1.23 -37.10
N THR A 28 -38.12 1.39 -38.14
CA THR A 28 -36.66 1.09 -38.09
C THR A 28 -36.00 2.03 -37.10
N ARG A 29 -35.53 1.48 -35.96
CA ARG A 29 -34.59 2.17 -35.06
C ARG A 29 -33.27 2.31 -35.82
N PRO A 30 -32.62 3.48 -35.78
CA PRO A 30 -31.24 3.57 -36.25
C PRO A 30 -30.35 2.73 -35.30
N ASP A 31 -29.52 1.89 -35.89
CA ASP A 31 -28.52 1.10 -35.19
C ASP A 31 -27.62 2.03 -34.37
N ALA A 32 -27.52 1.76 -33.05
CA ALA A 32 -26.51 2.38 -32.21
C ALA A 32 -25.12 1.99 -32.74
N PRO A 33 -24.18 2.93 -32.87
CA PRO A 33 -22.83 2.58 -33.32
C PRO A 33 -22.23 1.54 -32.39
N ALA A 34 -21.69 0.46 -32.96
CA ALA A 34 -20.94 -0.54 -32.22
C ALA A 34 -19.80 0.14 -31.45
N PRO A 35 -19.50 -0.32 -30.18
CA PRO A 35 -18.36 0.21 -29.46
C PRO A 35 -17.10 0.03 -30.30
N ALA A 36 -16.35 1.10 -30.49
CA ALA A 36 -15.08 1.07 -31.20
C ALA A 36 -14.20 -0.02 -30.54
N ALA A 37 -13.72 -0.97 -31.33
CA ALA A 37 -12.79 -1.97 -30.89
C ALA A 37 -11.60 -1.26 -30.22
N ALA A 38 -11.34 -1.57 -28.95
CA ALA A 38 -10.17 -1.10 -28.26
C ALA A 38 -8.95 -1.51 -29.10
N GLY A 39 -8.23 -0.53 -29.63
CA GLY A 39 -7.04 -0.76 -30.42
C GLY A 39 -6.07 -1.62 -29.62
N THR A 40 -5.54 -2.66 -30.26
CA THR A 40 -4.48 -3.50 -29.68
C THR A 40 -3.38 -2.56 -29.19
N PRO A 41 -2.97 -2.63 -27.91
CA PRO A 41 -1.89 -1.79 -27.40
C PRO A 41 -0.66 -1.98 -28.29
N ALA A 42 -0.06 -0.89 -28.75
CA ALA A 42 1.16 -0.93 -29.55
C ALA A 42 2.19 -1.80 -28.83
N ALA A 43 2.75 -2.79 -29.53
CA ALA A 43 3.78 -3.66 -29.00
C ALA A 43 4.90 -2.79 -28.43
N ARG A 44 5.17 -2.96 -27.13
CA ARG A 44 6.24 -2.25 -26.41
C ARG A 44 7.59 -2.62 -27.05
N PRO A 45 8.51 -1.66 -27.26
CA PRO A 45 9.90 -2.02 -27.55
C PRO A 45 10.39 -2.98 -26.45
N ALA A 46 11.01 -4.09 -26.83
CA ALA A 46 11.59 -5.03 -25.89
C ALA A 46 12.57 -4.25 -24.99
N THR A 47 12.22 -4.05 -23.72
CA THR A 47 13.15 -3.48 -22.75
C THR A 47 13.96 -4.62 -22.19
N ASP A 48 15.26 -4.42 -22.07
CA ASP A 48 16.19 -5.38 -21.50
C ASP A 48 16.14 -5.42 -19.97
N ARG A 49 15.12 -4.76 -19.36
CA ARG A 49 14.93 -4.63 -17.92
C ARG A 49 13.46 -4.55 -17.52
N ILE A 50 13.20 -4.89 -16.26
CA ILE A 50 11.94 -4.63 -15.55
C ILE A 50 12.27 -3.77 -14.33
N ARG A 51 11.65 -2.60 -14.20
CA ARG A 51 11.84 -1.69 -13.07
C ARG A 51 10.72 -1.86 -12.05
N PHE A 52 11.09 -2.25 -10.83
CA PHE A 52 10.24 -2.20 -9.65
C PHE A 52 10.54 -0.93 -8.87
N ALA A 53 9.50 -0.27 -8.33
CA ALA A 53 9.67 0.95 -7.55
C ALA A 53 8.64 1.06 -6.42
N THR A 54 8.98 1.88 -5.43
CA THR A 54 8.06 2.38 -4.40
C THR A 54 8.15 3.89 -4.30
N PHE A 55 7.03 4.54 -3.95
CA PHE A 55 6.99 5.97 -3.76
C PHE A 55 5.87 6.35 -2.78
N ASN A 56 6.23 6.91 -1.63
CA ASN A 56 5.26 7.57 -0.76
C ASN A 56 4.95 8.95 -1.36
N THR A 57 3.69 9.16 -1.72
CA THR A 57 3.27 10.28 -2.57
C THR A 57 2.62 11.43 -1.83
N SER A 58 2.27 11.23 -0.54
CA SER A 58 1.45 12.19 0.22
C SER A 58 0.18 12.64 -0.55
N LEU A 59 -0.36 11.76 -1.40
CA LEU A 59 -1.62 11.99 -2.11
C LEU A 59 -2.80 11.52 -1.26
N PHE A 60 -3.02 12.24 -0.17
CA PHE A 60 -4.12 12.03 0.77
C PHE A 60 -4.85 13.35 1.07
N SER A 61 -5.97 13.25 1.75
CA SER A 61 -6.72 14.40 2.28
C SER A 61 -7.25 14.09 3.68
N ASP A 62 -7.41 15.11 4.51
CA ASP A 62 -8.08 14.95 5.81
C ASP A 62 -9.60 14.78 5.67
N ASP A 63 -10.16 15.18 4.53
CA ASP A 63 -11.58 15.03 4.22
C ASP A 63 -11.83 13.77 3.37
N ALA A 64 -12.84 12.99 3.73
CA ALA A 64 -13.28 11.85 2.93
C ALA A 64 -13.66 12.27 1.50
N GLY A 65 -13.07 11.61 0.49
CA GLY A 65 -13.23 11.96 -0.92
C GLY A 65 -12.45 13.21 -1.34
N GLY A 66 -11.68 13.82 -0.45
CA GLY A 66 -10.91 15.03 -0.74
C GLY A 66 -9.84 14.82 -1.82
N LEU A 67 -9.16 13.65 -1.85
CA LEU A 67 -8.23 13.33 -2.94
C LEU A 67 -8.95 13.25 -4.29
N VAL A 68 -10.13 12.61 -4.36
CA VAL A 68 -10.94 12.57 -5.60
C VAL A 68 -11.27 13.98 -6.07
N ALA A 69 -11.68 14.87 -5.15
CA ALA A 69 -12.00 16.26 -5.49
C ALA A 69 -10.76 17.01 -6.02
N ARG A 70 -9.59 16.83 -5.39
CA ARG A 70 -8.31 17.39 -5.85
C ARG A 70 -7.96 16.89 -7.26
N LEU A 71 -8.04 15.59 -7.50
CA LEU A 71 -7.66 14.97 -8.79
C LEU A 71 -8.64 15.27 -9.93
N ARG A 72 -9.91 15.57 -9.63
CA ARG A 72 -10.86 16.10 -10.62
C ARG A 72 -10.48 17.51 -11.09
N GLY A 73 -9.84 18.27 -10.23
CA GLY A 73 -9.29 19.59 -10.52
C GLY A 73 -7.93 19.55 -11.21
N ASP A 74 -7.14 20.56 -10.94
CA ASP A 74 -5.74 20.68 -11.40
C ASP A 74 -4.81 20.68 -10.17
N ASP A 75 -4.46 19.49 -9.68
CA ASP A 75 -3.64 19.31 -8.49
C ASP A 75 -2.15 19.39 -8.84
N ALA A 76 -1.48 20.44 -8.37
CA ALA A 76 -0.07 20.69 -8.67
C ALA A 76 0.87 19.61 -8.07
N ALA A 77 0.55 19.09 -6.87
CA ALA A 77 1.35 18.01 -6.27
C ALA A 77 1.21 16.71 -7.08
N ALA A 78 -0.02 16.34 -7.45
CA ALA A 78 -0.25 15.16 -8.30
C ALA A 78 0.46 15.27 -9.66
N ARG A 79 0.58 16.46 -10.26
CA ARG A 79 1.37 16.68 -11.49
C ARG A 79 2.86 16.43 -11.28
N LYS A 80 3.44 16.90 -10.17
CA LYS A 80 4.85 16.68 -9.83
C LYS A 80 5.14 15.21 -9.52
N ILE A 81 4.26 14.56 -8.77
CA ILE A 81 4.33 13.11 -8.50
C ILE A 81 4.26 12.33 -9.83
N ALA A 82 3.33 12.66 -10.70
CA ALA A 82 3.21 12.03 -12.02
C ALA A 82 4.46 12.28 -12.87
N ALA A 83 5.02 13.49 -12.88
CA ALA A 83 6.27 13.81 -13.59
C ALA A 83 7.44 12.96 -13.09
N THR A 84 7.58 12.77 -11.78
CA THR A 84 8.58 11.88 -11.18
C THR A 84 8.42 10.45 -11.67
N ILE A 85 7.20 9.90 -11.66
CA ILE A 85 6.89 8.56 -12.15
C ILE A 85 7.17 8.44 -13.65
N GLN A 86 6.77 9.44 -14.44
CA GLN A 86 7.00 9.49 -15.88
C GLN A 86 8.48 9.60 -16.23
N HIS A 87 9.29 10.28 -15.42
CA HIS A 87 10.74 10.38 -15.58
C HIS A 87 11.43 9.04 -15.28
N VAL A 88 11.12 8.44 -14.13
CA VAL A 88 11.75 7.18 -13.68
C VAL A 88 11.24 5.98 -14.47
N ARG A 89 9.98 6.00 -14.93
CA ARG A 89 9.33 4.96 -15.77
C ARG A 89 9.38 3.56 -15.15
N PRO A 90 8.87 3.35 -13.92
CA PRO A 90 8.76 2.01 -13.36
C PRO A 90 7.78 1.13 -14.16
N ASP A 91 8.02 -0.17 -14.16
CA ASP A 91 7.13 -1.16 -14.78
C ASP A 91 6.13 -1.71 -13.77
N VAL A 92 6.55 -1.82 -12.50
CA VAL A 92 5.73 -2.15 -11.34
C VAL A 92 6.02 -1.10 -10.26
N LEU A 93 4.98 -0.47 -9.74
CA LEU A 93 5.09 0.65 -8.82
C LEU A 93 4.10 0.50 -7.66
N LEU A 94 4.60 0.57 -6.43
CA LEU A 94 3.79 0.75 -5.23
C LEU A 94 3.77 2.24 -4.87
N LEU A 95 2.59 2.81 -4.75
CA LEU A 95 2.37 4.12 -4.13
C LEU A 95 1.87 3.94 -2.71
N ASN A 96 2.55 4.58 -1.76
CA ASN A 96 2.10 4.72 -0.38
C ASN A 96 1.49 6.11 -0.18
N GLU A 97 0.63 6.25 0.81
CA GLU A 97 -0.13 7.47 1.11
C GLU A 97 -0.93 7.98 -0.09
N PHE A 98 -1.60 7.06 -0.75
CA PHE A 98 -2.59 7.34 -1.77
C PHE A 98 -3.97 6.94 -1.23
N ASP A 99 -4.87 7.92 -1.01
CA ASP A 99 -6.19 7.62 -0.44
C ASP A 99 -6.95 6.61 -1.29
N HIS A 100 -7.45 5.57 -0.60
CA HIS A 100 -8.32 4.57 -1.20
C HIS A 100 -9.78 5.04 -1.14
N ASP A 101 -10.49 4.90 -2.24
CA ASP A 101 -11.94 5.02 -2.31
C ASP A 101 -12.54 3.74 -2.94
N ASP A 102 -13.68 3.29 -2.41
CA ASP A 102 -14.32 2.03 -2.84
C ASP A 102 -14.77 2.04 -4.31
N ALA A 103 -14.95 3.22 -4.90
CA ALA A 103 -15.29 3.38 -6.32
C ALA A 103 -14.05 3.30 -7.23
N GLY A 104 -12.84 3.40 -6.67
CA GLY A 104 -11.58 3.43 -7.41
C GLY A 104 -11.40 4.69 -8.25
N GLU A 105 -12.14 5.76 -7.96
CA GLU A 105 -12.15 6.97 -8.77
C GLU A 105 -10.83 7.74 -8.65
N ALA A 106 -10.25 7.84 -7.45
CA ALA A 106 -8.95 8.48 -7.25
C ALA A 106 -7.87 7.82 -8.13
N ALA A 107 -7.78 6.49 -8.09
CA ALA A 107 -6.85 5.73 -8.92
C ALA A 107 -7.10 5.93 -10.42
N ALA A 108 -8.36 5.88 -10.86
CA ALA A 108 -8.72 6.08 -12.26
C ALA A 108 -8.36 7.50 -12.75
N LEU A 109 -8.62 8.53 -11.94
CA LEU A 109 -8.26 9.92 -12.27
C LEU A 109 -6.74 10.10 -12.34
N PHE A 110 -6.00 9.56 -11.36
CA PHE A 110 -4.55 9.68 -11.33
C PHE A 110 -3.91 8.99 -12.53
N VAL A 111 -4.31 7.74 -12.82
CA VAL A 111 -3.80 6.99 -13.99
C VAL A 111 -4.21 7.65 -15.31
N GLY A 112 -5.46 8.08 -15.45
CA GLY A 112 -5.98 8.61 -16.72
C GLY A 112 -5.52 10.03 -17.02
N ARG A 113 -5.61 10.95 -16.05
CA ARG A 113 -5.37 12.39 -16.29
C ARG A 113 -3.95 12.84 -15.96
N TYR A 114 -3.30 12.23 -14.97
CA TYR A 114 -1.96 12.65 -14.54
C TYR A 114 -0.87 11.80 -15.18
N LEU A 115 -0.99 10.48 -15.14
CA LEU A 115 -0.01 9.59 -15.77
C LEU A 115 -0.24 9.40 -17.26
N GLY A 116 -1.52 9.36 -17.68
CA GLY A 116 -1.92 9.23 -19.10
C GLY A 116 -1.68 10.48 -19.94
N GLU A 117 -1.38 11.61 -19.31
CA GLU A 117 -0.99 12.87 -19.96
C GLU A 117 0.44 13.23 -19.53
N GLY A 118 1.24 13.81 -20.43
CA GLY A 118 2.62 14.22 -20.10
C GLY A 118 2.64 15.37 -19.09
N GLN A 119 3.49 15.26 -18.06
CA GLN A 119 3.65 16.27 -17.01
C GLN A 119 5.06 16.85 -17.01
N HIS A 120 5.18 18.17 -16.83
CA HIS A 120 6.48 18.87 -16.73
C HIS A 120 7.47 18.48 -17.84
N GLY A 121 6.98 18.27 -19.07
CA GLY A 121 7.79 17.86 -20.21
C GLY A 121 8.13 16.36 -20.27
N GLN A 122 7.69 15.55 -19.31
CA GLN A 122 7.87 14.11 -19.36
C GLN A 122 6.75 13.47 -20.22
N PRO A 123 7.06 12.41 -21.00
CA PRO A 123 6.07 11.72 -21.79
C PRO A 123 5.14 10.88 -20.92
N ALA A 124 3.88 10.77 -21.29
CA ALA A 124 2.88 9.94 -20.65
C ALA A 124 3.36 8.50 -20.41
N ILE A 125 2.81 7.87 -19.36
CA ILE A 125 3.03 6.46 -19.04
C ILE A 125 1.68 5.78 -18.77
N ALA A 126 1.51 4.54 -19.20
CA ALA A 126 0.29 3.77 -19.04
C ALA A 126 0.53 2.54 -18.15
N TYR A 127 -0.42 2.29 -17.26
CA TYR A 127 -0.48 1.10 -16.43
C TYR A 127 -1.82 0.40 -16.65
N PRO A 128 -1.86 -0.66 -17.46
CA PRO A 128 -3.10 -1.38 -17.74
C PRO A 128 -3.63 -2.19 -16.56
N TYR A 129 -2.77 -2.46 -15.56
CA TYR A 129 -3.14 -3.23 -14.38
C TYR A 129 -2.97 -2.37 -13.13
N VAL A 130 -4.08 -2.23 -12.40
CA VAL A 130 -4.19 -1.38 -11.20
C VAL A 130 -4.77 -2.21 -10.08
N TYR A 131 -4.16 -2.17 -8.90
CA TYR A 131 -4.68 -2.82 -7.72
C TYR A 131 -4.74 -1.83 -6.55
N SER A 132 -5.90 -1.71 -5.96
CA SER A 132 -6.14 -1.01 -4.69
C SER A 132 -7.20 -1.76 -3.92
N ALA A 133 -7.06 -1.83 -2.61
CA ALA A 133 -8.00 -2.52 -1.75
C ALA A 133 -8.14 -1.77 -0.42
N PRO A 134 -9.23 -1.99 0.34
CA PRO A 134 -9.43 -1.34 1.63
C PRO A 134 -8.26 -1.54 2.59
N VAL A 135 -7.92 -0.49 3.33
CA VAL A 135 -6.88 -0.45 4.37
C VAL A 135 -7.50 -0.23 5.75
N ASN A 136 -6.72 -0.36 6.81
CA ASN A 136 -7.18 -0.18 8.20
C ASN A 136 -7.22 1.28 8.64
N THR A 137 -6.48 2.15 7.97
CA THR A 137 -6.44 3.58 8.31
C THR A 137 -7.82 4.21 8.23
N GLY A 138 -8.16 4.95 9.30
CA GLY A 138 -9.43 5.64 9.43
C GLY A 138 -10.66 4.76 9.63
N VAL A 139 -10.50 3.42 9.67
CA VAL A 139 -11.60 2.49 9.94
C VAL A 139 -11.82 2.40 11.45
N PRO A 140 -12.98 2.85 11.97
CA PRO A 140 -13.25 2.83 13.40
C PRO A 140 -13.13 1.41 13.98
N SER A 141 -12.41 1.28 15.09
CA SER A 141 -12.29 -0.01 15.79
C SER A 141 -13.50 -0.29 16.71
N GLY A 142 -14.16 0.75 17.19
CA GLY A 142 -15.13 0.66 18.27
C GLY A 142 -14.50 0.48 19.64
N LEU A 143 -13.17 0.60 19.75
CA LEU A 143 -12.38 0.45 20.97
C LEU A 143 -11.70 1.78 21.31
N ASP A 144 -11.49 2.05 22.58
CA ASP A 144 -10.69 3.17 23.10
C ASP A 144 -9.20 2.77 23.03
N LEU A 145 -8.55 3.11 21.91
CA LEU A 145 -7.16 2.69 21.63
C LEU A 145 -6.14 3.69 22.15
N ASP A 146 -6.47 4.95 22.30
CA ASP A 146 -5.58 5.95 22.90
C ASP A 146 -5.81 6.15 24.40
N ARG A 147 -6.85 5.48 24.96
CA ARG A 147 -7.19 5.45 26.37
C ARG A 147 -7.60 6.82 26.93
N ASP A 148 -8.25 7.63 26.11
CA ASP A 148 -8.80 8.93 26.51
C ASP A 148 -10.19 8.82 27.20
N GLY A 149 -10.76 7.61 27.25
CA GLY A 149 -12.06 7.30 27.87
C GLY A 149 -13.24 7.42 26.91
N THR A 150 -13.01 7.64 25.63
CA THR A 150 -14.06 7.70 24.60
C THR A 150 -13.73 6.83 23.39
N THR A 151 -14.76 6.41 22.64
CA THR A 151 -14.62 5.69 21.36
C THR A 151 -15.30 6.47 20.21
N ALA A 152 -15.78 7.68 20.49
CA ALA A 152 -16.68 8.45 19.61
C ALA A 152 -16.18 9.87 19.40
N GLY A 153 -14.93 10.05 19.08
CA GLY A 153 -14.33 11.35 18.77
C GLY A 153 -14.65 11.85 17.35
N ALA A 154 -14.21 13.06 17.06
CA ALA A 154 -14.13 13.65 15.72
C ALA A 154 -12.67 14.03 15.42
N GLY A 155 -12.31 14.12 14.15
CA GLY A 155 -10.96 14.47 13.75
C GLY A 155 -9.90 13.51 14.32
N ARG A 156 -8.86 14.04 14.96
CA ARG A 156 -7.75 13.23 15.50
C ARG A 156 -8.17 12.23 16.57
N ALA A 157 -9.10 12.55 17.45
CA ALA A 157 -9.59 11.63 18.47
C ALA A 157 -10.23 10.39 17.82
N ARG A 158 -11.04 10.59 16.76
CA ARG A 158 -11.57 9.46 15.97
C ARG A 158 -10.44 8.66 15.28
N GLY A 159 -9.43 9.35 14.77
CA GLY A 159 -8.30 8.71 14.08
C GLY A 159 -7.48 7.84 15.02
N ASN A 160 -7.32 8.23 16.28
CA ASN A 160 -6.60 7.46 17.29
C ASN A 160 -7.27 6.14 17.63
N ASP A 161 -8.60 6.05 17.53
CA ASP A 161 -9.40 4.85 17.79
C ASP A 161 -9.70 4.01 16.54
N ALA A 162 -9.12 4.38 15.41
CA ALA A 162 -9.17 3.55 14.22
C ALA A 162 -8.17 2.38 14.28
N TRP A 163 -8.43 1.30 13.54
CA TRP A 163 -7.51 0.17 13.44
C TRP A 163 -6.10 0.58 12.96
N GLY A 164 -5.99 1.62 12.17
CA GLY A 164 -4.81 2.38 11.81
C GLY A 164 -5.18 3.85 11.79
N TYR A 165 -4.29 4.72 12.25
CA TYR A 165 -4.57 6.15 12.33
C TYR A 165 -5.04 6.72 10.99
N GLY A 166 -6.14 7.48 11.01
CA GLY A 166 -6.70 8.19 9.86
C GLY A 166 -8.03 8.84 10.19
N MET A 167 -8.35 9.96 9.51
CA MET A 167 -9.56 10.75 9.74
C MET A 167 -10.81 10.13 9.13
N HIS A 168 -10.62 9.29 8.09
CA HIS A 168 -11.69 8.59 7.39
C HIS A 168 -11.18 7.26 6.82
N PRO A 169 -12.06 6.27 6.60
CA PRO A 169 -11.66 5.01 5.97
C PRO A 169 -10.96 5.23 4.63
N GLY A 170 -9.82 4.57 4.43
CA GLY A 170 -9.04 4.63 3.22
C GLY A 170 -7.97 5.73 3.17
N GLN A 171 -7.93 6.65 4.14
CA GLN A 171 -6.85 7.65 4.22
C GLN A 171 -5.49 6.96 4.33
N TYR A 172 -4.44 7.55 3.74
CA TYR A 172 -3.08 6.98 3.69
C TYR A 172 -3.01 5.57 3.10
N GLY A 173 -3.89 5.25 2.13
CA GLY A 173 -3.96 3.94 1.50
C GLY A 173 -2.75 3.62 0.63
N MET A 174 -2.88 2.54 -0.13
CA MET A 174 -1.86 2.07 -1.05
C MET A 174 -2.47 1.82 -2.44
N LEU A 175 -1.66 2.03 -3.48
CA LEU A 175 -2.03 1.78 -4.87
C LEU A 175 -0.88 1.09 -5.60
N VAL A 176 -1.15 -0.05 -6.25
CA VAL A 176 -0.18 -0.74 -7.10
C VAL A 176 -0.53 -0.51 -8.56
N LEU A 177 0.45 -0.06 -9.32
CA LEU A 177 0.38 0.15 -10.75
C LEU A 177 1.34 -0.82 -11.45
N SER A 178 0.85 -1.58 -12.42
CA SER A 178 1.68 -2.54 -13.14
C SER A 178 1.45 -2.48 -14.64
N ARG A 179 2.53 -2.67 -15.40
CA ARG A 179 2.49 -2.88 -16.85
C ARG A 179 2.30 -4.35 -17.20
N PHE A 180 2.37 -5.22 -16.21
CA PHE A 180 2.22 -6.66 -16.33
C PHE A 180 0.98 -7.14 -15.60
N PRO A 181 0.37 -8.26 -16.03
CA PRO A 181 -0.81 -8.82 -15.38
C PRO A 181 -0.59 -9.06 -13.89
N ILE A 182 -1.54 -8.62 -13.08
CA ILE A 182 -1.66 -8.96 -11.67
C ILE A 182 -2.69 -10.09 -11.56
N ASP A 183 -2.33 -11.21 -10.95
CA ASP A 183 -3.24 -12.32 -10.67
C ASP A 183 -4.10 -11.98 -9.45
N ALA A 184 -5.19 -11.24 -9.69
CA ALA A 184 -6.04 -10.70 -8.64
C ALA A 184 -6.70 -11.80 -7.77
N ASP A 185 -6.95 -12.98 -8.32
CA ASP A 185 -7.57 -14.11 -7.60
C ASP A 185 -6.58 -14.78 -6.63
N ALA A 186 -5.28 -14.64 -6.90
CA ALA A 186 -4.22 -15.18 -6.05
C ALA A 186 -3.69 -14.18 -5.01
N VAL A 187 -4.09 -12.92 -5.07
CA VAL A 187 -3.68 -11.89 -4.08
C VAL A 187 -4.00 -12.36 -2.66
N ARG A 188 -3.06 -12.11 -1.75
CA ARG A 188 -3.26 -12.28 -0.31
C ARG A 188 -3.21 -10.93 0.37
N SER A 189 -4.19 -10.67 1.25
CA SER A 189 -4.26 -9.47 2.09
C SER A 189 -4.27 -9.88 3.56
N PHE A 190 -3.48 -9.21 4.38
CA PHE A 190 -3.37 -9.46 5.82
C PHE A 190 -3.92 -8.29 6.64
N ARG A 191 -4.88 -7.56 6.11
CA ARG A 191 -5.48 -6.40 6.75
C ARG A 191 -6.15 -6.73 8.09
N GLN A 192 -6.78 -7.90 8.19
CA GLN A 192 -7.53 -8.31 9.38
C GLN A 192 -6.71 -9.17 10.35
N LEU A 193 -5.45 -9.49 10.03
CA LEU A 193 -4.58 -10.28 10.89
C LEU A 193 -4.43 -9.62 12.26
N ARG A 194 -4.70 -10.36 13.32
CA ARG A 194 -4.63 -9.84 14.69
C ARG A 194 -3.20 -9.83 15.19
N TRP A 195 -2.78 -8.74 15.82
CA TRP A 195 -1.43 -8.63 16.37
C TRP A 195 -1.15 -9.69 17.44
N SER A 196 -2.15 -9.97 18.29
CA SER A 196 -2.06 -10.99 19.33
C SER A 196 -1.86 -12.43 18.82
N THR A 197 -2.08 -12.72 17.53
CA THR A 197 -1.84 -14.07 16.98
C THR A 197 -0.38 -14.28 16.56
N MET A 198 0.43 -13.22 16.47
CA MET A 198 1.84 -13.31 16.15
C MET A 198 2.60 -13.94 17.34
N PRO A 199 3.30 -15.05 17.16
CA PRO A 199 4.13 -15.64 18.22
C PRO A 199 5.20 -14.65 18.70
N GLY A 200 5.24 -14.36 20.00
CA GLY A 200 6.18 -13.39 20.57
C GLY A 200 5.92 -11.94 20.17
N ALA A 201 4.68 -11.59 19.83
CA ALA A 201 4.27 -10.22 19.57
C ALA A 201 4.72 -9.24 20.66
N LEU A 202 5.20 -8.07 20.25
CA LEU A 202 5.68 -7.04 21.16
C LEU A 202 4.51 -6.23 21.74
N ALA A 203 3.77 -6.83 22.68
CA ALA A 203 2.66 -6.15 23.34
C ALA A 203 3.15 -4.92 24.12
N PRO A 204 2.56 -3.72 23.89
CA PRO A 204 2.94 -2.52 24.62
C PRO A 204 2.67 -2.67 26.13
N LEU A 205 3.64 -2.22 26.95
CA LEU A 205 3.56 -2.22 28.40
C LEU A 205 3.71 -0.80 28.95
N ASP A 206 3.09 -0.52 30.07
CA ASP A 206 3.43 0.64 30.87
C ASP A 206 4.81 0.39 31.50
N PRO A 207 5.86 1.18 31.20
CA PRO A 207 7.20 0.92 31.66
C PRO A 207 7.39 1.10 33.17
N ALA A 208 6.51 1.83 33.85
CA ALA A 208 6.59 2.05 35.30
C ALA A 208 6.04 0.88 36.10
N THR A 209 4.98 0.24 35.60
CA THR A 209 4.25 -0.82 36.30
C THR A 209 4.49 -2.21 35.68
N MET A 210 5.00 -2.27 34.46
CA MET A 210 5.13 -3.48 33.64
C MET A 210 3.78 -4.19 33.39
N THR A 211 2.68 -3.44 33.48
CA THR A 211 1.35 -3.95 33.14
C THR A 211 1.05 -3.72 31.66
N PRO A 212 0.22 -4.59 31.03
CA PRO A 212 -0.21 -4.38 29.65
C PRO A 212 -0.86 -3.00 29.44
N HIS A 213 -0.43 -2.33 28.38
CA HIS A 213 -1.04 -1.04 27.97
C HIS A 213 -2.49 -1.23 27.53
N TYR A 214 -2.78 -2.26 26.76
CA TYR A 214 -4.12 -2.60 26.34
C TYR A 214 -4.77 -3.63 27.27
N PRO A 215 -6.06 -3.47 27.65
CA PRO A 215 -6.85 -4.54 28.23
C PRO A 215 -6.81 -5.82 27.37
N ALA A 216 -6.95 -6.98 27.97
CA ALA A 216 -6.81 -8.26 27.27
C ALA A 216 -7.82 -8.45 26.13
N ASP A 217 -9.04 -7.95 26.29
CA ASP A 217 -10.11 -7.98 25.28
C ASP A 217 -9.85 -7.01 24.11
N VAL A 218 -9.21 -5.87 24.36
CA VAL A 218 -8.74 -4.93 23.33
C VAL A 218 -7.55 -5.55 22.58
N TRP A 219 -6.55 -6.05 23.30
CA TRP A 219 -5.37 -6.68 22.70
C TRP A 219 -5.74 -7.84 21.77
N ALA A 220 -6.69 -8.68 22.17
CA ALA A 220 -7.16 -9.81 21.38
C ALA A 220 -7.82 -9.41 20.05
N GLN A 221 -8.20 -8.16 19.87
CA GLN A 221 -8.88 -7.64 18.68
C GLN A 221 -7.97 -6.78 17.81
N LEU A 222 -6.88 -6.21 18.37
CA LEU A 222 -6.00 -5.31 17.63
C LEU A 222 -5.48 -5.96 16.36
N ARG A 223 -5.62 -5.24 15.24
CA ARG A 223 -5.02 -5.63 13.96
C ARG A 223 -3.56 -5.27 13.93
N LEU A 224 -2.71 -6.16 13.39
CA LEU A 224 -1.29 -5.92 13.27
C LEU A 224 -1.02 -4.79 12.28
N SER A 225 -1.50 -4.89 11.05
CA SER A 225 -1.26 -3.88 10.02
C SER A 225 -2.02 -2.60 10.25
N SER A 226 -1.35 -1.46 10.23
CA SER A 226 -1.98 -0.14 10.28
C SER A 226 -2.67 0.22 8.97
N LYS A 227 -2.14 -0.22 7.83
CA LYS A 227 -2.76 -0.14 6.50
C LYS A 227 -3.21 -1.54 6.07
N SER A 228 -2.34 -2.23 5.38
CA SER A 228 -2.45 -3.65 5.03
C SER A 228 -1.07 -4.18 4.65
N HIS A 229 -0.94 -5.50 4.53
CA HIS A 229 0.15 -6.16 3.84
C HIS A 229 -0.47 -6.92 2.67
N TRP A 230 0.07 -6.72 1.47
CA TRP A 230 -0.42 -7.37 0.24
C TRP A 230 0.66 -8.18 -0.42
N ASP A 231 0.41 -9.45 -0.69
CA ASP A 231 1.17 -10.27 -1.61
C ASP A 231 0.44 -10.32 -2.95
N LEU A 232 1.03 -9.68 -3.97
CA LEU A 232 0.47 -9.57 -5.32
C LEU A 232 1.33 -10.37 -6.30
N PRO A 233 0.86 -11.52 -6.78
CA PRO A 233 1.52 -12.25 -7.87
C PRO A 233 1.41 -11.48 -9.19
N ILE A 234 2.55 -11.18 -9.81
CA ILE A 234 2.65 -10.42 -11.08
C ILE A 234 3.34 -11.29 -12.13
N ASP A 235 2.71 -11.48 -13.27
CA ASP A 235 3.24 -12.29 -14.37
C ASP A 235 4.15 -11.44 -15.26
N THR A 236 5.45 -11.48 -15.01
CA THR A 236 6.46 -10.70 -15.73
C THR A 236 7.12 -11.50 -16.87
N PRO A 237 7.84 -10.83 -17.79
CA PRO A 237 8.61 -11.53 -18.84
C PRO A 237 9.65 -12.52 -18.33
N ILE A 238 10.15 -12.37 -17.10
CA ILE A 238 11.09 -13.31 -16.47
C ILE A 238 10.39 -14.31 -15.55
N GLY A 239 9.05 -14.41 -15.63
CA GLY A 239 8.19 -15.29 -14.84
C GLY A 239 7.50 -14.56 -13.70
N ARG A 240 6.72 -15.32 -12.90
CA ARG A 240 5.97 -14.76 -11.78
C ARG A 240 6.88 -14.20 -10.70
N ILE A 241 6.55 -12.99 -10.23
CA ILE A 241 7.20 -12.30 -9.12
C ILE A 241 6.11 -11.81 -8.18
N HIS A 242 6.22 -12.11 -6.90
CA HIS A 242 5.33 -11.64 -5.86
C HIS A 242 5.77 -10.23 -5.40
N LEU A 243 4.92 -9.22 -5.56
CA LEU A 243 5.13 -7.92 -4.94
C LEU A 243 4.60 -7.98 -3.51
N LEU A 244 5.50 -7.96 -2.52
CA LEU A 244 5.17 -7.90 -1.10
C LEU A 244 5.10 -6.44 -0.69
N ALA A 245 3.89 -5.86 -0.73
CA ALA A 245 3.64 -4.45 -0.53
C ALA A 245 3.17 -4.17 0.91
N ALA A 246 3.80 -3.19 1.58
CA ALA A 246 3.42 -2.77 2.91
C ALA A 246 3.69 -1.28 3.16
N HIS A 247 3.07 -0.74 4.20
CA HIS A 247 3.36 0.56 4.76
C HIS A 247 3.17 0.49 6.29
N PRO A 248 4.17 0.02 7.02
CA PRO A 248 4.15 -0.09 8.49
C PRO A 248 3.90 1.25 9.18
N THR A 249 3.42 1.17 10.41
CA THR A 249 3.16 2.32 11.28
C THR A 249 4.42 3.18 11.45
N PRO A 250 4.36 4.52 11.32
CA PRO A 250 5.47 5.38 11.71
C PRO A 250 5.81 5.19 13.20
N PRO A 251 7.09 5.02 13.58
CA PRO A 251 7.53 4.89 14.97
C PRO A 251 7.56 6.26 15.68
N ALA A 252 6.43 6.95 15.62
CA ALA A 252 6.24 8.31 16.11
C ALA A 252 4.87 8.45 16.77
N PHE A 253 4.62 9.60 17.39
CA PHE A 253 3.36 9.92 18.06
C PHE A 253 3.02 8.96 19.21
N ASP A 254 4.04 8.40 19.84
CA ASP A 254 3.93 7.46 20.94
C ASP A 254 3.89 8.16 22.30
N GLY A 255 3.23 7.49 23.24
CA GLY A 255 3.43 7.70 24.68
C GLY A 255 4.64 6.90 25.19
N VAL A 256 4.71 6.77 26.52
CA VAL A 256 5.78 6.02 27.18
C VAL A 256 5.78 4.53 26.88
N GLU A 257 4.63 3.99 26.48
CA GLU A 257 4.38 2.59 26.11
C GLU A 257 4.95 2.20 24.75
N LYS A 258 5.33 3.17 23.91
CA LYS A 258 5.92 3.00 22.59
C LYS A 258 5.13 2.08 21.64
N ARG A 259 3.80 2.15 21.67
CA ARG A 259 2.93 1.25 20.90
C ARG A 259 3.21 1.27 19.39
N ASN A 260 3.47 2.45 18.79
CA ASN A 260 3.74 2.57 17.36
C ASN A 260 5.13 2.04 16.99
N VAL A 261 6.14 2.29 17.83
CA VAL A 261 7.49 1.73 17.68
C VAL A 261 7.46 0.20 17.67
N LEU A 262 6.72 -0.40 18.63
CA LEU A 262 6.58 -1.85 18.75
C LEU A 262 5.77 -2.45 17.59
N ARG A 263 4.70 -1.75 17.18
CA ARG A 263 3.88 -2.15 16.05
C ARG A 263 4.66 -2.10 14.73
N ASN A 264 5.43 -1.02 14.50
CA ASN A 264 6.31 -0.91 13.33
C ASN A 264 7.23 -2.12 13.21
N HIS A 265 7.90 -2.49 14.31
CA HIS A 265 8.78 -3.67 14.35
C HIS A 265 8.05 -4.95 13.94
N ASP A 266 6.87 -5.20 14.49
CA ASP A 266 6.12 -6.43 14.24
C ASP A 266 5.43 -6.42 12.87
N GLU A 267 5.02 -5.25 12.34
CA GLU A 267 4.57 -5.11 10.96
C GLU A 267 5.70 -5.44 9.96
N ILE A 268 6.94 -5.03 10.25
CA ILE A 268 8.11 -5.38 9.43
C ILE A 268 8.40 -6.88 9.52
N ARG A 269 8.33 -7.45 10.74
CA ARG A 269 8.53 -8.87 11.01
C ARG A 269 7.53 -9.75 10.26
N LEU A 270 6.32 -9.28 9.98
CA LEU A 270 5.33 -10.07 9.23
C LEU A 270 5.90 -10.62 7.94
N TRP A 271 6.63 -9.81 7.16
CA TRP A 271 7.25 -10.30 5.92
C TRP A 271 8.43 -11.25 6.19
N ALA A 272 9.19 -11.05 7.25
CA ALA A 272 10.25 -12.01 7.63
C ALA A 272 9.64 -13.38 7.94
N ASP A 273 8.64 -13.43 8.82
CA ASP A 273 7.93 -14.68 9.16
C ASP A 273 7.20 -15.29 7.93
N TYR A 274 6.70 -14.44 7.00
CA TYR A 274 6.06 -14.89 5.75
C TYR A 274 7.04 -15.57 4.78
N LEU A 275 8.30 -15.21 4.86
CA LEU A 275 9.38 -15.75 4.03
C LEU A 275 10.13 -16.91 4.69
N ASP A 276 9.87 -17.23 5.96
CA ASP A 276 10.54 -18.33 6.65
C ASP A 276 10.20 -19.69 6.05
N ASP A 277 11.22 -20.56 5.95
CA ASP A 277 11.17 -21.83 5.22
C ASP A 277 10.31 -22.90 5.91
N ALA A 278 10.04 -22.77 7.20
CA ALA A 278 9.26 -23.77 7.92
C ALA A 278 7.78 -23.46 7.87
N PRO A 279 6.94 -24.29 7.22
CA PRO A 279 5.48 -24.08 7.20
C PRO A 279 4.85 -23.95 8.59
N SER A 280 5.51 -24.53 9.64
CA SER A 280 5.08 -24.39 11.03
C SER A 280 5.26 -22.98 11.58
N ASP A 281 6.29 -22.26 11.14
CA ASP A 281 6.65 -20.95 11.68
C ASP A 281 5.74 -19.86 11.15
N ALA A 282 5.27 -20.02 9.89
CA ALA A 282 4.28 -19.14 9.27
C ALA A 282 2.81 -19.62 9.43
N ALA A 283 2.55 -20.71 10.17
CA ALA A 283 1.19 -21.27 10.30
C ALA A 283 0.17 -20.31 10.94
N TRP A 284 0.63 -19.31 11.70
CA TRP A 284 -0.19 -18.28 12.30
C TRP A 284 -0.61 -17.19 11.30
N LEU A 285 0.14 -17.05 10.19
CA LEU A 285 -0.11 -16.06 9.14
C LEU A 285 -1.28 -16.51 8.27
N CYS A 286 -2.49 -16.14 8.66
CA CYS A 286 -3.68 -16.37 7.85
C CYS A 286 -4.12 -15.05 7.21
N ASP A 287 -4.31 -15.08 5.90
CA ASP A 287 -4.83 -13.93 5.14
C ASP A 287 -6.32 -13.69 5.40
N ASP A 288 -6.86 -12.59 4.87
CA ASP A 288 -8.25 -12.19 5.06
C ASP A 288 -9.26 -13.20 4.47
N ALA A 289 -8.81 -14.11 3.59
CA ALA A 289 -9.61 -15.21 3.04
C ALA A 289 -9.44 -16.53 3.84
N GLY A 290 -8.64 -16.52 4.91
CA GLY A 290 -8.38 -17.69 5.77
C GLY A 290 -7.35 -18.66 5.20
N ARG A 291 -6.57 -18.30 4.18
CA ARG A 291 -5.44 -19.09 3.70
C ARG A 291 -4.25 -18.83 4.62
N CYS A 292 -3.71 -19.87 5.23
CA CYS A 292 -2.60 -19.77 6.20
C CYS A 292 -1.28 -20.23 5.60
N GLY A 293 -0.17 -19.78 6.17
CA GLY A 293 1.20 -20.10 5.77
C GLY A 293 1.88 -18.97 5.00
N GLY A 294 3.20 -19.11 4.85
CA GLY A 294 4.08 -18.16 4.16
C GLY A 294 4.14 -18.35 2.65
N LEU A 295 5.11 -17.68 2.03
CA LEU A 295 5.43 -17.78 0.62
C LEU A 295 6.33 -19.00 0.37
N ALA A 296 5.96 -19.86 -0.58
CA ALA A 296 6.74 -21.05 -0.91
C ALA A 296 8.19 -20.70 -1.30
N ASP A 297 9.14 -21.58 -0.97
CA ASP A 297 10.58 -21.32 -1.11
C ASP A 297 11.02 -21.04 -2.55
N ALA A 298 10.36 -21.68 -3.52
CA ALA A 298 10.66 -21.51 -4.94
C ALA A 298 10.13 -20.20 -5.53
N GLU A 299 9.26 -19.49 -4.82
CA GLU A 299 8.64 -18.28 -5.33
C GLU A 299 9.61 -17.08 -5.20
N ARG A 300 9.64 -16.27 -6.27
CA ARG A 300 10.44 -15.04 -6.32
C ARG A 300 9.59 -13.86 -5.91
N PHE A 301 10.21 -12.92 -5.22
CA PHE A 301 9.50 -11.75 -4.72
C PHE A 301 10.32 -10.46 -4.81
N VAL A 302 9.62 -9.35 -4.71
CA VAL A 302 10.16 -8.02 -4.42
C VAL A 302 9.35 -7.43 -3.27
N ILE A 303 10.00 -7.16 -2.14
CA ILE A 303 9.40 -6.41 -1.03
C ILE A 303 9.49 -4.93 -1.40
N ALA A 304 8.38 -4.19 -1.28
CA ALA A 304 8.37 -2.75 -1.55
C ALA A 304 7.50 -1.98 -0.54
N GLY A 305 7.90 -0.75 -0.24
CA GLY A 305 7.12 0.18 0.59
C GLY A 305 7.94 1.20 1.34
N ASP A 306 7.23 2.10 1.99
CA ASP A 306 7.73 2.94 3.08
C ASP A 306 7.60 2.12 4.38
N TYR A 307 8.74 1.71 4.92
CA TYR A 307 8.80 0.90 6.14
C TYR A 307 8.96 1.74 7.41
N ASN A 308 9.09 3.05 7.27
CA ASN A 308 9.23 3.96 8.39
C ASN A 308 10.36 3.55 9.39
N ALA A 309 11.37 2.86 8.91
CA ALA A 309 12.46 2.31 9.71
C ALA A 309 13.80 2.47 9.00
N ASP A 310 14.68 3.28 9.56
CA ASP A 310 16.06 3.41 9.12
C ASP A 310 16.93 2.37 9.85
N PRO A 311 17.94 1.75 9.19
CA PRO A 311 18.80 0.75 9.83
C PRO A 311 19.78 1.31 10.87
N ARG A 312 19.93 2.63 10.96
CA ARG A 312 20.93 3.31 11.79
C ARG A 312 20.35 4.42 12.64
N ASP A 313 19.48 5.21 12.06
CA ASP A 313 18.97 6.47 12.57
C ASP A 313 17.45 6.38 12.82
N GLY A 314 16.84 7.49 13.24
CA GLY A 314 15.40 7.55 13.46
C GLY A 314 14.95 6.95 14.78
N ARG A 315 13.68 6.55 14.85
CA ARG A 315 12.99 6.17 16.10
C ARG A 315 12.50 4.73 16.13
N SER A 316 12.66 3.97 15.06
CA SER A 316 12.30 2.55 15.03
C SER A 316 13.11 1.75 16.04
N LEU A 317 12.63 0.58 16.43
CA LEU A 317 13.43 -0.31 17.26
C LEU A 317 14.73 -0.67 16.54
N PRO A 318 15.88 -0.67 17.25
CA PRO A 318 17.12 -1.16 16.67
C PRO A 318 16.92 -2.56 16.07
N GLY A 319 17.32 -2.73 14.82
CA GLY A 319 17.18 -4.00 14.12
C GLY A 319 15.81 -4.24 13.47
N ALA A 320 14.83 -3.34 13.60
CA ALA A 320 13.50 -3.53 12.98
C ALA A 320 13.61 -3.86 11.49
N ILE A 321 14.22 -3.00 10.70
CA ILE A 321 14.37 -3.24 9.25
C ILE A 321 15.44 -4.28 8.92
N ALA A 322 16.38 -4.57 9.82
CA ALA A 322 17.38 -5.61 9.63
C ALA A 322 16.73 -7.00 9.50
N GLN A 323 15.56 -7.22 10.08
CA GLN A 323 14.77 -8.45 9.89
C GLN A 323 14.57 -8.78 8.40
N LEU A 324 14.43 -7.77 7.54
CA LEU A 324 14.29 -7.94 6.08
C LEU A 324 15.63 -7.82 5.36
N LEU A 325 16.46 -6.84 5.71
CA LEU A 325 17.75 -6.61 5.05
C LEU A 325 18.73 -7.78 5.21
N GLU A 326 18.60 -8.53 6.30
CA GLU A 326 19.48 -9.66 6.63
C GLU A 326 18.80 -11.02 6.39
N HIS A 327 17.53 -11.04 5.98
CA HIS A 327 16.78 -12.27 5.75
C HIS A 327 17.44 -13.15 4.67
N PRO A 328 17.58 -14.47 4.88
CA PRO A 328 18.28 -15.38 3.96
C PRO A 328 17.75 -15.40 2.52
N ARG A 329 16.44 -15.20 2.34
CA ARG A 329 15.81 -15.16 1.01
C ARG A 329 15.88 -13.79 0.32
N VAL A 330 16.28 -12.73 1.04
CA VAL A 330 16.45 -11.37 0.48
C VAL A 330 17.87 -11.21 -0.06
N GLN A 331 17.98 -10.70 -1.28
CA GLN A 331 19.28 -10.45 -1.90
C GLN A 331 19.98 -9.26 -1.25
N ARG A 332 21.18 -9.48 -0.72
CA ARG A 332 22.02 -8.42 -0.15
C ARG A 332 22.61 -7.58 -1.27
N LEU A 333 22.16 -6.36 -1.39
CA LEU A 333 22.62 -5.38 -2.35
C LEU A 333 23.23 -4.16 -1.65
N ALA A 334 24.10 -3.45 -2.37
CA ALA A 334 24.43 -2.09 -1.96
C ALA A 334 23.14 -1.25 -1.97
N PRO A 335 22.88 -0.44 -0.93
CA PRO A 335 21.66 0.35 -0.89
C PRO A 335 21.56 1.31 -2.10
N PRO A 336 20.36 1.53 -2.65
CA PRO A 336 20.13 2.58 -3.65
C PRO A 336 20.65 3.93 -3.17
N ARG A 337 21.07 4.78 -4.08
CA ARG A 337 21.69 6.07 -3.74
C ARG A 337 21.28 7.18 -4.69
N SER A 338 21.41 8.41 -4.22
CA SER A 338 21.24 9.61 -5.05
C SER A 338 22.29 10.68 -4.76
N ALA A 339 22.48 11.56 -5.72
CA ALA A 339 23.37 12.70 -5.57
C ALA A 339 22.70 13.84 -4.75
N GLY A 340 21.37 13.93 -4.79
CA GLY A 340 20.59 14.91 -4.01
C GLY A 340 20.63 14.60 -2.53
N ALA A 341 20.40 13.33 -2.13
CA ALA A 341 20.51 12.92 -0.74
C ALA A 341 21.91 13.20 -0.18
N ALA A 342 22.97 12.83 -0.93
CA ALA A 342 24.34 13.15 -0.54
C ALA A 342 24.58 14.66 -0.36
N ALA A 343 23.94 15.50 -1.16
CA ALA A 343 24.06 16.97 -1.08
C ALA A 343 23.20 17.55 0.05
N ALA A 344 22.13 16.89 0.44
CA ALA A 344 21.23 17.28 1.52
C ALA A 344 21.70 16.81 2.91
N ALA A 345 22.83 16.11 2.99
CA ALA A 345 23.42 15.64 4.25
C ALA A 345 23.55 16.76 5.27
N THR A 346 23.04 16.55 6.47
CA THR A 346 23.09 17.54 7.56
C THR A 346 24.47 17.61 8.23
N ALA A 347 25.28 16.56 8.08
CA ALA A 347 26.66 16.49 8.53
C ALA A 347 27.58 16.05 7.38
N ALA A 348 28.66 16.77 7.16
CA ALA A 348 29.65 16.47 6.10
C ALA A 348 30.34 15.10 6.28
N THR A 349 30.24 14.48 7.45
CA THR A 349 30.80 13.18 7.79
C THR A 349 29.80 12.03 7.67
N ASP A 350 28.55 12.30 7.27
CA ASP A 350 27.55 11.25 7.08
C ASP A 350 27.82 10.45 5.80
N ALA A 351 28.51 9.34 5.97
CA ALA A 351 28.86 8.44 4.86
C ALA A 351 27.65 7.74 4.23
N PHE A 352 26.47 7.78 4.89
CA PHE A 352 25.27 7.06 4.49
C PHE A 352 24.18 7.96 3.94
N ALA A 353 24.29 9.27 4.08
CA ALA A 353 23.32 10.26 3.58
C ALA A 353 22.96 10.07 2.10
N ALA A 354 23.86 9.54 1.26
CA ALA A 354 23.56 9.24 -0.13
C ALA A 354 22.45 8.19 -0.32
N HIS A 355 22.08 7.46 0.72
CA HIS A 355 21.09 6.38 0.72
C HIS A 355 19.75 6.78 1.32
N ASP A 356 19.63 8.01 1.85
CA ASP A 356 18.39 8.53 2.38
C ASP A 356 17.32 8.62 1.29
N THR A 357 16.08 8.37 1.69
CA THR A 357 14.94 8.30 0.79
C THR A 357 13.82 9.28 1.19
N ALA A 358 13.90 9.85 2.38
CA ALA A 358 12.93 10.82 2.89
C ALA A 358 13.61 11.95 3.66
N GLN A 359 12.93 13.12 3.71
CA GLN A 359 13.39 14.31 4.42
C GLN A 359 12.30 14.83 5.37
N PHE A 360 12.42 14.51 6.66
CA PHE A 360 11.49 14.92 7.70
C PHE A 360 12.00 16.19 8.40
N GLY A 361 11.76 17.33 7.78
CA GLY A 361 12.24 18.63 8.29
C GLY A 361 13.77 18.75 8.22
N ARG A 362 14.48 18.43 9.30
CA ARG A 362 15.95 18.45 9.37
C ARG A 362 16.59 17.05 9.41
N GLU A 363 15.79 16.03 9.51
CA GLU A 363 16.22 14.64 9.60
C GLU A 363 16.01 13.97 8.23
N ASN A 364 17.06 13.43 7.65
CA ASN A 364 16.99 12.61 6.46
C ASN A 364 17.15 11.15 6.89
N LEU A 365 16.30 10.26 6.36
CA LEU A 365 16.26 8.84 6.70
C LEU A 365 16.12 7.97 5.45
N ARG A 366 16.62 6.75 5.53
CA ARG A 366 16.33 5.69 4.58
C ARG A 366 15.17 4.86 5.09
N VAL A 367 13.96 5.14 4.61
CA VAL A 367 12.73 4.47 5.06
C VAL A 367 11.98 3.74 3.94
N ASP A 368 12.28 4.05 2.68
CA ASP A 368 11.66 3.43 1.52
C ASP A 368 12.56 2.34 0.94
N TYR A 369 11.99 1.17 0.68
CA TYR A 369 12.74 -0.01 0.27
C TYR A 369 12.13 -0.70 -0.94
N VAL A 370 13.01 -1.23 -1.81
CA VAL A 370 12.68 -2.20 -2.86
C VAL A 370 13.71 -3.32 -2.75
N LEU A 371 13.31 -4.46 -2.16
CA LEU A 371 14.21 -5.55 -1.79
C LEU A 371 13.87 -6.81 -2.59
N PRO A 372 14.70 -7.21 -3.57
CA PRO A 372 14.46 -8.39 -4.37
C PRO A 372 14.83 -9.67 -3.65
N SER A 373 14.14 -10.78 -3.99
CA SER A 373 14.52 -12.11 -3.56
C SER A 373 15.88 -12.52 -4.11
N LEU A 374 16.52 -13.43 -3.38
CA LEU A 374 17.77 -14.05 -3.82
C LEU A 374 17.61 -14.65 -5.22
N GLY A 375 18.61 -14.46 -6.09
CA GLY A 375 18.64 -15.01 -7.45
C GLY A 375 17.91 -14.17 -8.52
N LEU A 376 17.24 -13.07 -8.17
CA LEU A 376 16.79 -12.13 -9.18
C LEU A 376 17.98 -11.36 -9.79
N PRO A 377 18.01 -11.19 -11.13
CA PRO A 377 19.16 -10.59 -11.83
C PRO A 377 19.15 -9.06 -11.73
N VAL A 378 19.50 -8.50 -10.57
CA VAL A 378 19.53 -7.04 -10.37
C VAL A 378 20.69 -6.43 -11.17
N ARG A 379 20.39 -5.40 -11.98
CA ARG A 379 21.33 -4.64 -12.82
C ARG A 379 21.71 -3.31 -12.20
N ASP A 380 20.70 -2.58 -11.69
CA ASP A 380 20.85 -1.21 -11.25
C ASP A 380 19.80 -0.87 -10.18
N SER A 381 20.05 0.20 -9.44
CA SER A 381 19.12 0.72 -8.42
C SER A 381 19.38 2.21 -8.20
N GLY A 382 18.40 2.93 -7.71
CA GLY A 382 18.59 4.35 -7.41
C GLY A 382 17.44 4.94 -6.60
N VAL A 383 17.68 6.17 -6.16
CA VAL A 383 16.70 7.06 -5.56
C VAL A 383 16.55 8.27 -6.47
N PHE A 384 15.34 8.62 -6.87
CA PHE A 384 15.09 9.85 -7.61
C PHE A 384 15.11 11.05 -6.66
N TRP A 385 16.29 11.53 -6.39
CA TRP A 385 16.55 12.75 -5.62
C TRP A 385 17.64 13.55 -6.35
N PRO A 386 17.28 14.35 -7.37
CA PRO A 386 18.21 15.23 -8.08
C PRO A 386 18.72 16.35 -7.15
N ARG A 387 19.91 16.88 -7.47
CA ARG A 387 20.43 18.06 -6.78
C ARG A 387 19.62 19.30 -7.13
N ALA A 388 19.69 20.30 -6.27
CA ALA A 388 19.11 21.61 -6.57
C ALA A 388 19.61 22.14 -7.94
N GLY A 389 18.67 22.54 -8.79
CA GLY A 389 18.93 23.02 -10.15
C GLY A 389 19.07 21.93 -11.23
N GLU A 390 19.08 20.67 -10.88
CA GLU A 390 19.00 19.57 -11.84
C GLU A 390 17.52 19.34 -12.29
N PRO A 391 17.29 18.73 -13.47
CA PRO A 391 15.95 18.43 -13.93
C PRO A 391 15.15 17.59 -12.91
N GLY A 392 13.95 18.06 -12.57
CA GLY A 392 13.07 17.43 -11.61
C GLY A 392 13.27 17.84 -10.15
N ALA A 393 14.25 18.69 -9.84
CA ALA A 393 14.46 19.20 -8.48
C ALA A 393 13.28 20.03 -7.97
N ASP A 394 12.55 20.67 -8.86
CA ASP A 394 11.33 21.44 -8.57
C ASP A 394 10.07 20.59 -8.38
N TRP A 395 10.19 19.24 -8.49
CA TRP A 395 9.09 18.32 -8.21
C TRP A 395 9.15 17.75 -6.80
N LEU A 396 10.31 17.85 -6.13
CA LEU A 396 10.58 17.20 -4.84
C LEU A 396 9.74 17.75 -3.67
N ASP A 397 9.18 18.96 -3.79
CA ASP A 397 8.33 19.57 -2.78
C ASP A 397 6.89 19.04 -2.74
N ALA A 398 6.56 18.08 -3.61
CA ALA A 398 5.24 17.45 -3.65
C ALA A 398 5.02 16.42 -2.54
N THR A 399 6.10 15.87 -1.97
CA THR A 399 6.13 14.92 -0.86
C THR A 399 7.47 15.04 -0.16
N ASP A 400 7.57 14.56 1.07
CA ASP A 400 8.82 14.45 1.84
C ASP A 400 9.60 13.15 1.56
N HIS A 401 9.12 12.32 0.64
CA HIS A 401 9.76 11.08 0.20
C HIS A 401 10.30 11.17 -1.23
N HIS A 402 11.20 10.26 -1.58
CA HIS A 402 11.82 10.16 -2.90
C HIS A 402 11.66 8.75 -3.46
N LEU A 403 11.23 8.66 -4.74
CA LEU A 403 10.98 7.39 -5.40
C LEU A 403 12.24 6.51 -5.43
N VAL A 404 12.13 5.28 -4.92
CA VAL A 404 13.20 4.27 -4.91
C VAL A 404 12.89 3.19 -5.93
N TRP A 405 13.92 2.72 -6.66
CA TRP A 405 13.74 1.72 -7.71
C TRP A 405 14.91 0.72 -7.80
N ILE A 406 14.61 -0.46 -8.36
CA ILE A 406 15.58 -1.44 -8.84
C ILE A 406 15.26 -1.86 -10.27
N ASP A 407 16.27 -2.21 -11.05
CA ASP A 407 16.16 -2.79 -12.38
C ASP A 407 16.55 -4.26 -12.35
N LEU A 408 15.66 -5.14 -12.81
CA LEU A 408 15.92 -6.54 -13.05
C LEU A 408 16.23 -6.74 -14.54
N ALA A 409 17.26 -7.52 -14.87
CA ALA A 409 17.57 -7.87 -16.26
C ALA A 409 16.49 -8.78 -16.85
N VAL A 410 16.16 -8.56 -18.12
CA VAL A 410 15.41 -9.51 -18.97
C VAL A 410 16.44 -10.11 -19.93
N GLU A 411 16.72 -11.40 -19.76
CA GLU A 411 17.63 -12.14 -20.64
C GLU A 411 16.95 -12.52 -21.96
#